data_4b1d13814853f7c9f0df78974d3fdaad
#
_entry.id   4b1d13814853f7c9f0df78974d3fdaad
#
_cell.length_a   1.000
_cell.length_b   1.000
_cell.length_c   1.000
_cell.angle_alpha   90.00
_cell.angle_beta   90.00
_cell.angle_gamma   90.00
#
_symmetry.space_group_name_H-M   'P 1'
#
loop_
_entity.id
_entity.type
_entity.pdbx_description
1 polymer ?
#
loop_
_entity_poly.entity_id
_entity_poly.type
_entity_poly.pdbx_seq_one_letter_code
_entity_poly.pdbx_strand_id
1 'polypeptide(L)'
;MEQVDLVIRNGTIIDPKNEINGAICDVAVKNSKIHSVGKGLLVTAVKETDAAGCLVTPGLIDNHVHCYEYATPLGINPDRDCLARGVTTAVDCGSAGASTFMGLRKYIVEKSKTRVLCLLHIASHGLAAAGCAGGCPGGESDTLAFLDSDACKGCIENNRDVIKGVKIRLQKSVCAKGATEDEAYRRALAVSEACAVPLMVHHIESSVPTQRPDGADTRIGCPSHLRAGDFYTHAYHGYDETIINSTNGKVHDDVISARKRGVLFDVGHGMGSFNWKVAEISAKQGFWPDIISSDLHTQNIHGPVYDLLTVMTKFLHLGMPLYEVIKSTTITPARALGMDTEIGSLTAGCDADITIIKQEACDIQLEDSVTQLRNVKQRLVPVHVFRAGVQHSILPKVLWPNEDILQHLAFQLERCVIKDDV
;
A
#
# COMPACT_ATOMS: atom_id res chain seq x y z
N MET A 1 5.52 36.99 19.39
CA MET A 1 5.01 35.69 18.90
C MET A 1 6.01 35.14 17.89
N GLU A 2 6.27 33.86 17.93
CA GLU A 2 7.17 33.23 16.94
C GLU A 2 6.50 33.22 15.57
N GLN A 3 7.28 33.48 14.51
CA GLN A 3 6.81 33.45 13.13
C GLN A 3 7.03 32.06 12.53
N VAL A 4 6.00 31.50 11.90
CA VAL A 4 5.99 30.21 11.19
C VAL A 4 5.48 30.39 9.76
N ASP A 5 5.70 29.39 8.90
CA ASP A 5 5.30 29.47 7.48
C ASP A 5 3.82 29.17 7.31
N LEU A 6 3.32 28.16 8.03
CA LEU A 6 1.94 27.71 7.99
C LEU A 6 1.45 27.35 9.40
N VAL A 7 0.19 27.66 9.69
CA VAL A 7 -0.52 27.06 10.82
C VAL A 7 -1.84 26.47 10.35
N ILE A 8 -2.12 25.25 10.79
CA ILE A 8 -3.40 24.58 10.61
C ILE A 8 -4.13 24.68 11.94
N ARG A 9 -5.31 25.31 11.95
CA ARG A 9 -6.08 25.62 13.16
C ARG A 9 -7.24 24.65 13.37
N ASN A 10 -7.60 24.41 14.62
CA ASN A 10 -8.85 23.79 15.05
C ASN A 10 -9.07 22.34 14.54
N GLY A 11 -8.03 21.65 14.07
CA GLY A 11 -8.16 20.32 13.53
C GLY A 11 -8.30 19.24 14.60
N THR A 12 -9.08 18.21 14.33
CA THR A 12 -9.12 16.99 15.15
C THR A 12 -7.93 16.11 14.80
N ILE A 13 -6.92 16.11 15.66
CA ILE A 13 -5.65 15.43 15.38
C ILE A 13 -5.78 13.92 15.61
N ILE A 14 -5.33 13.12 14.64
CA ILE A 14 -5.06 11.68 14.79
C ILE A 14 -3.61 11.43 14.39
N ASP A 15 -2.75 11.25 15.37
CA ASP A 15 -1.33 10.95 15.19
C ASP A 15 -0.93 9.76 16.07
N PRO A 16 -0.95 8.54 15.52
CA PRO A 16 -0.72 7.32 16.31
C PRO A 16 0.69 7.20 16.89
N LYS A 17 1.71 7.82 16.30
CA LYS A 17 3.06 7.82 16.87
C LYS A 17 3.11 8.57 18.21
N ASN A 18 2.38 9.67 18.31
CA ASN A 18 2.31 10.52 19.50
C ASN A 18 1.10 10.22 20.38
N GLU A 19 0.41 9.09 20.12
CA GLU A 19 -0.78 8.64 20.88
C GLU A 19 -1.92 9.68 20.92
N ILE A 20 -1.97 10.58 19.93
CA ILE A 20 -3.05 11.58 19.82
C ILE A 20 -4.22 10.96 19.06
N ASN A 21 -5.37 10.89 19.70
CA ASN A 21 -6.60 10.33 19.12
C ASN A 21 -7.80 11.24 19.40
N GLY A 22 -8.02 12.21 18.50
CA GLY A 22 -9.22 13.06 18.55
C GLY A 22 -9.06 14.37 19.33
N ALA A 23 -7.87 14.78 19.73
CA ALA A 23 -7.64 16.07 20.36
C ALA A 23 -7.77 17.21 19.34
N ILE A 24 -8.55 18.26 19.66
CA ILE A 24 -8.60 19.48 18.84
C ILE A 24 -7.36 20.31 19.17
N CYS A 25 -6.49 20.46 18.18
CA CYS A 25 -5.22 21.18 18.28
C CYS A 25 -4.88 21.92 16.99
N ASP A 26 -3.88 22.80 17.10
CA ASP A 26 -3.23 23.45 15.95
C ASP A 26 -1.95 22.70 15.59
N VAL A 27 -1.54 22.80 14.32
CA VAL A 27 -0.25 22.32 13.83
C VAL A 27 0.49 23.47 13.19
N ALA A 28 1.66 23.81 13.72
CA ALA A 28 2.55 24.84 13.18
C ALA A 28 3.66 24.20 12.34
N VAL A 29 3.96 24.81 11.19
CA VAL A 29 4.99 24.36 10.23
C VAL A 29 6.00 25.49 10.03
N LYS A 30 7.29 25.15 10.07
CA LYS A 30 8.40 26.08 9.82
C LYS A 30 9.52 25.36 9.08
N ASN A 31 10.03 25.98 8.01
CA ASN A 31 11.11 25.43 7.20
C ASN A 31 10.81 24.00 6.71
N SER A 32 9.60 23.79 6.15
CA SER A 32 9.15 22.49 5.63
C SER A 32 9.05 21.37 6.67
N LYS A 33 9.18 21.66 7.96
CA LYS A 33 9.10 20.69 9.07
C LYS A 33 7.95 21.02 10.00
N ILE A 34 7.42 19.98 10.65
CA ILE A 34 6.52 20.18 11.79
C ILE A 34 7.30 20.94 12.87
N HIS A 35 6.79 22.10 13.26
CA HIS A 35 7.35 22.92 14.32
C HIS A 35 6.78 22.54 15.69
N SER A 36 5.46 22.54 15.80
CA SER A 36 4.78 22.15 17.03
C SER A 36 3.32 21.75 16.78
N VAL A 37 2.78 20.94 17.69
CA VAL A 37 1.37 20.57 17.76
C VAL A 37 0.86 20.91 19.17
N GLY A 38 -0.25 21.62 19.28
CA GLY A 38 -0.80 22.00 20.58
C GLY A 38 -2.10 22.80 20.49
N LYS A 39 -2.77 22.98 21.62
CA LYS A 39 -4.01 23.76 21.69
C LYS A 39 -3.70 25.25 21.67
N GLY A 40 -4.32 26.00 20.75
CA GLY A 40 -4.26 27.46 20.71
C GLY A 40 -2.84 28.02 20.60
N LEU A 41 -2.05 27.52 19.66
CA LEU A 41 -0.67 27.94 19.48
C LEU A 41 -0.55 29.46 19.25
N LEU A 42 0.21 30.13 20.10
CA LEU A 42 0.50 31.57 20.04
C LEU A 42 1.62 31.86 19.04
N VAL A 43 1.35 31.63 17.74
CA VAL A 43 2.27 31.88 16.62
C VAL A 43 1.66 32.86 15.64
N THR A 44 2.51 33.59 14.90
CA THR A 44 2.11 34.34 13.70
C THR A 44 2.50 33.53 12.48
N ALA A 45 1.58 33.30 11.55
CA ALA A 45 1.86 32.49 10.37
C ALA A 45 1.76 33.33 9.10
N VAL A 46 2.57 32.98 8.08
CA VAL A 46 2.46 33.54 6.73
C VAL A 46 1.14 33.05 6.07
N LYS A 47 0.78 31.78 6.35
CA LYS A 47 -0.46 31.16 5.87
C LYS A 47 -1.20 30.48 7.01
N GLU A 48 -2.51 30.65 7.05
CA GLU A 48 -3.39 29.92 7.96
C GLU A 48 -4.39 29.06 7.18
N THR A 49 -4.69 27.88 7.70
CA THR A 49 -5.71 26.97 7.18
C THR A 49 -6.60 26.55 8.34
N ASP A 50 -7.90 26.77 8.25
CA ASP A 50 -8.87 26.28 9.25
C ASP A 50 -9.26 24.85 8.90
N ALA A 51 -9.08 23.95 9.86
CA ALA A 51 -9.42 22.53 9.77
C ALA A 51 -10.57 22.15 10.71
N ALA A 52 -11.39 23.12 11.14
CA ALA A 52 -12.53 22.86 12.00
C ALA A 52 -13.48 21.82 11.38
N GLY A 53 -13.83 20.79 12.17
CA GLY A 53 -14.67 19.67 11.72
C GLY A 53 -13.99 18.67 10.80
N CYS A 54 -12.67 18.79 10.59
CA CYS A 54 -11.87 17.87 9.82
C CYS A 54 -10.86 17.10 10.71
N LEU A 55 -10.46 15.94 10.25
CA LEU A 55 -9.34 15.18 10.81
C LEU A 55 -8.03 15.72 10.23
N VAL A 56 -7.05 15.94 11.07
CA VAL A 56 -5.69 16.28 10.66
C VAL A 56 -4.76 15.12 11.02
N THR A 57 -4.16 14.52 10.02
CA THR A 57 -3.29 13.34 10.15
C THR A 57 -1.90 13.64 9.63
N PRO A 58 -0.86 12.87 10.01
CA PRO A 58 0.36 12.81 9.22
C PRO A 58 0.02 12.54 7.76
N GLY A 59 0.89 12.94 6.84
CA GLY A 59 0.73 12.64 5.43
C GLY A 59 0.55 11.15 5.19
N LEU A 60 -0.47 10.78 4.41
CA LEU A 60 -0.75 9.38 4.10
C LEU A 60 0.35 8.77 3.24
N ILE A 61 0.68 7.53 3.55
CA ILE A 61 1.65 6.69 2.84
C ILE A 61 0.89 5.55 2.18
N ASP A 62 0.87 5.53 0.85
CA ASP A 62 0.41 4.37 0.09
C ASP A 62 1.61 3.44 -0.16
N ASN A 63 1.66 2.35 0.61
CA ASN A 63 2.79 1.43 0.60
C ASN A 63 2.83 0.49 -0.61
N HIS A 64 1.86 0.60 -1.54
CA HIS A 64 1.79 -0.24 -2.72
C HIS A 64 1.06 0.49 -3.85
N VAL A 65 1.84 0.98 -4.82
CA VAL A 65 1.35 1.55 -6.09
C VAL A 65 2.27 1.16 -7.25
N HIS A 66 1.83 1.43 -8.48
CA HIS A 66 2.64 1.30 -9.68
C HIS A 66 2.69 2.63 -10.40
N CYS A 67 3.78 3.41 -10.22
CA CYS A 67 3.86 4.79 -10.72
C CYS A 67 4.94 5.02 -11.80
N TYR A 68 5.40 3.96 -12.46
CA TYR A 68 6.32 4.09 -13.60
C TYR A 68 5.52 4.31 -14.90
N GLU A 69 4.91 5.52 -14.98
CA GLU A 69 4.03 5.95 -16.06
C GLU A 69 4.73 5.80 -17.42
N TYR A 70 4.04 5.25 -18.41
CA TYR A 70 4.50 4.93 -19.77
C TYR A 70 5.63 3.91 -19.92
N ALA A 71 6.32 3.54 -18.85
CA ALA A 71 7.34 2.51 -18.91
C ALA A 71 6.79 1.11 -18.59
N THR A 72 5.67 1.06 -17.87
CA THR A 72 4.91 -0.17 -17.64
C THR A 72 3.44 0.03 -18.02
N PRO A 73 2.71 -1.04 -18.40
CA PRO A 73 1.28 -0.94 -18.71
C PRO A 73 0.43 -0.50 -17.51
N LEU A 74 0.95 -0.67 -16.29
CA LEU A 74 0.26 -0.37 -15.04
C LEU A 74 0.53 1.06 -14.53
N GLY A 75 1.52 1.77 -15.08
CA GLY A 75 2.05 3.01 -14.54
C GLY A 75 1.04 4.16 -14.47
N ILE A 76 0.83 4.72 -13.27
CA ILE A 76 0.04 5.94 -13.02
C ILE A 76 0.95 7.14 -12.76
N ASN A 77 0.35 8.34 -12.79
CA ASN A 77 1.04 9.58 -12.40
C ASN A 77 0.90 9.81 -10.88
N PRO A 78 2.00 9.81 -10.09
CA PRO A 78 1.91 9.92 -8.64
C PRO A 78 1.36 11.27 -8.16
N ASP A 79 1.59 12.37 -8.89
CA ASP A 79 1.07 13.69 -8.49
C ASP A 79 -0.44 13.79 -8.72
N ARG A 80 -0.94 13.25 -9.83
CA ARG A 80 -2.36 13.26 -10.18
C ARG A 80 -3.17 12.23 -9.39
N ASP A 81 -2.62 11.02 -9.24
CA ASP A 81 -3.38 9.87 -8.76
C ASP A 81 -3.12 9.55 -7.27
N CYS A 82 -2.03 10.06 -6.68
CA CYS A 82 -1.71 9.92 -5.26
C CYS A 82 -1.78 11.27 -4.52
N LEU A 83 -0.91 12.27 -4.84
CA LEU A 83 -0.84 13.52 -4.09
C LEU A 83 -2.16 14.30 -4.14
N ALA A 84 -2.73 14.46 -5.34
CA ALA A 84 -4.02 15.12 -5.50
C ALA A 84 -5.21 14.33 -4.92
N ARG A 85 -4.96 13.16 -4.32
CA ARG A 85 -5.90 12.32 -3.57
C ARG A 85 -5.58 12.23 -2.08
N GLY A 86 -4.64 13.05 -1.59
CA GLY A 86 -4.28 13.11 -0.17
C GLY A 86 -3.10 12.24 0.26
N VAL A 87 -2.44 11.54 -0.66
CA VAL A 87 -1.28 10.67 -0.38
C VAL A 87 0.02 11.46 -0.61
N THR A 88 0.83 11.66 0.41
CA THR A 88 2.07 12.43 0.33
C THR A 88 3.29 11.58 -0.04
N THR A 89 3.22 10.27 0.25
CA THR A 89 4.28 9.31 -0.06
C THR A 89 3.68 8.10 -0.75
N ALA A 90 4.19 7.76 -1.92
CA ALA A 90 3.80 6.61 -2.74
C ALA A 90 4.99 5.65 -2.88
N VAL A 91 4.78 4.35 -2.64
CA VAL A 91 5.82 3.33 -2.77
C VAL A 91 5.56 2.51 -4.02
N ASP A 92 6.40 2.68 -5.03
CA ASP A 92 6.35 1.86 -6.25
C ASP A 92 6.81 0.43 -5.95
N CYS A 93 5.92 -0.53 -6.13
CA CYS A 93 6.17 -1.91 -5.76
C CYS A 93 6.57 -2.78 -6.95
N GLY A 94 7.78 -2.54 -7.45
CA GLY A 94 8.42 -3.40 -8.43
C GLY A 94 8.11 -3.05 -9.87
N SER A 95 7.57 -1.87 -10.17
CA SER A 95 7.46 -1.43 -11.58
C SER A 95 8.83 -1.39 -12.25
N ALA A 96 9.89 -1.06 -11.52
CA ALA A 96 11.27 -1.13 -11.98
C ALA A 96 12.03 -2.31 -11.37
N GLY A 97 12.95 -2.89 -12.15
CA GLY A 97 14.04 -3.74 -11.71
C GLY A 97 15.38 -3.05 -11.95
N ALA A 98 16.49 -3.75 -11.67
CA ALA A 98 17.83 -3.15 -11.70
C ALA A 98 18.19 -2.49 -13.04
N SER A 99 17.76 -3.04 -14.17
CA SER A 99 18.06 -2.49 -15.50
C SER A 99 17.16 -1.31 -15.90
N THR A 100 16.02 -1.09 -15.25
CA THR A 100 15.07 -0.04 -15.58
C THR A 100 14.94 1.04 -14.50
N PHE A 101 15.53 0.81 -13.31
CA PHE A 101 15.40 1.69 -12.15
C PHE A 101 15.86 3.13 -12.40
N MET A 102 16.94 3.33 -13.15
CA MET A 102 17.42 4.69 -13.42
C MET A 102 16.42 5.54 -14.20
N GLY A 103 15.60 4.92 -15.04
CA GLY A 103 14.49 5.60 -15.70
C GLY A 103 13.39 6.02 -14.69
N LEU A 104 12.98 5.11 -13.79
CA LEU A 104 12.06 5.43 -12.69
C LEU A 104 12.61 6.60 -11.85
N ARG A 105 13.89 6.51 -11.44
CA ARG A 105 14.53 7.55 -10.64
C ARG A 105 14.51 8.91 -11.33
N LYS A 106 14.98 8.97 -12.59
CA LYS A 106 15.16 10.25 -13.31
C LYS A 106 13.86 10.88 -13.80
N TYR A 107 12.92 10.09 -14.24
CA TYR A 107 11.71 10.60 -14.90
C TYR A 107 10.49 10.63 -13.99
N ILE A 108 10.46 9.84 -12.90
CA ILE A 108 9.35 9.81 -11.96
C ILE A 108 9.79 10.38 -10.60
N VAL A 109 10.73 9.73 -9.90
CA VAL A 109 11.10 10.10 -8.52
C VAL A 109 11.57 11.55 -8.44
N GLU A 110 12.55 11.95 -9.27
CA GLU A 110 13.15 13.29 -9.24
C GLU A 110 12.24 14.39 -9.84
N LYS A 111 11.13 14.04 -10.47
CA LYS A 111 10.21 14.99 -11.12
C LYS A 111 8.90 15.18 -10.38
N SER A 112 8.52 14.21 -9.55
CA SER A 112 7.25 14.25 -8.82
C SER A 112 7.32 15.17 -7.60
N LYS A 113 6.19 15.80 -7.30
CA LYS A 113 5.95 16.51 -6.03
C LYS A 113 5.63 15.53 -4.92
N THR A 114 5.01 14.42 -5.24
CA THR A 114 4.83 13.27 -4.35
C THR A 114 6.18 12.70 -3.98
N ARG A 115 6.38 12.32 -2.71
CA ARG A 115 7.54 11.48 -2.38
C ARG A 115 7.32 10.10 -2.96
N VAL A 116 8.18 9.70 -3.89
CA VAL A 116 8.15 8.36 -4.49
C VAL A 116 9.32 7.55 -3.96
N LEU A 117 9.02 6.40 -3.36
CA LEU A 117 9.97 5.38 -2.93
C LEU A 117 9.79 4.14 -3.79
N CYS A 118 10.70 3.16 -3.68
CA CYS A 118 10.67 1.96 -4.50
C CYS A 118 10.98 0.71 -3.67
N LEU A 119 10.21 -0.36 -3.89
CA LEU A 119 10.62 -1.72 -3.63
C LEU A 119 11.07 -2.30 -4.98
N LEU A 120 12.36 -2.56 -5.13
CA LEU A 120 12.94 -2.96 -6.41
C LEU A 120 12.54 -4.40 -6.77
N HIS A 121 12.02 -4.62 -7.97
CA HIS A 121 11.71 -5.98 -8.41
C HIS A 121 12.98 -6.81 -8.57
N ILE A 122 12.94 -8.09 -8.13
CA ILE A 122 14.07 -9.01 -8.30
C ILE A 122 14.35 -9.30 -9.78
N ALA A 123 13.31 -9.30 -10.64
CA ALA A 123 13.50 -9.37 -12.08
C ALA A 123 14.07 -8.05 -12.61
N SER A 124 15.17 -8.12 -13.35
CA SER A 124 15.98 -6.97 -13.75
C SER A 124 15.24 -5.89 -14.55
N HIS A 125 14.18 -6.24 -15.27
CA HIS A 125 13.33 -5.31 -16.02
C HIS A 125 12.09 -4.82 -15.24
N GLY A 126 11.83 -5.35 -14.04
CA GLY A 126 10.62 -5.07 -13.30
C GLY A 126 9.36 -5.51 -14.05
N LEU A 127 8.30 -4.71 -13.98
CA LEU A 127 7.04 -4.96 -14.69
C LEU A 127 7.01 -4.37 -16.12
N ALA A 128 8.12 -3.87 -16.65
CA ALA A 128 8.16 -3.27 -17.98
C ALA A 128 7.76 -4.25 -19.10
N ALA A 129 8.01 -5.55 -18.92
CA ALA A 129 7.61 -6.61 -19.84
C ALA A 129 6.56 -7.54 -19.24
N ALA A 130 5.84 -7.11 -18.20
CA ALA A 130 4.92 -7.97 -17.48
C ALA A 130 3.69 -8.31 -18.32
N GLY A 131 3.40 -9.59 -18.44
CA GLY A 131 2.20 -10.11 -19.06
C GLY A 131 0.90 -9.81 -18.32
N CYS A 132 0.98 -9.29 -17.08
CA CYS A 132 -0.18 -9.02 -16.23
C CYS A 132 -1.16 -7.97 -16.78
N ALA A 133 -0.71 -7.12 -17.72
CA ALA A 133 -1.54 -6.04 -18.28
C ALA A 133 -1.99 -6.31 -19.73
N GLY A 134 -1.85 -7.52 -20.20
CA GLY A 134 -2.23 -7.91 -21.56
C GLY A 134 -1.34 -7.31 -22.66
N GLY A 135 -0.64 -8.11 -23.39
CA GLY A 135 0.19 -7.67 -24.51
C GLY A 135 1.61 -8.21 -24.53
N CYS A 136 2.13 -8.68 -23.42
CA CYS A 136 3.39 -9.43 -23.40
C CYS A 136 3.11 -10.92 -23.11
N PRO A 137 3.61 -11.87 -23.92
CA PRO A 137 3.31 -13.29 -23.74
C PRO A 137 4.09 -13.95 -22.60
N GLY A 138 4.95 -13.24 -21.89
CA GLY A 138 5.78 -13.78 -20.81
C GLY A 138 5.61 -13.05 -19.47
N GLY A 139 5.81 -13.79 -18.38
CA GLY A 139 5.89 -13.23 -17.04
C GLY A 139 7.29 -12.74 -16.71
N GLU A 140 7.38 -11.82 -15.78
CA GLU A 140 8.66 -11.21 -15.35
C GLU A 140 9.63 -12.21 -14.72
N SER A 141 9.13 -13.33 -14.22
CA SER A 141 9.91 -14.41 -13.58
C SER A 141 9.87 -15.74 -14.35
N ASP A 142 9.41 -15.74 -15.60
CA ASP A 142 9.35 -16.97 -16.42
C ASP A 142 10.72 -17.57 -16.69
N THR A 143 11.78 -16.78 -16.69
CA THR A 143 13.14 -17.26 -16.81
C THR A 143 14.02 -16.75 -15.67
N LEU A 144 14.76 -17.66 -15.06
CA LEU A 144 15.71 -17.35 -13.99
C LEU A 144 16.87 -16.45 -14.44
N ALA A 145 17.08 -16.31 -15.75
CA ALA A 145 18.10 -15.42 -16.31
C ALA A 145 17.79 -13.92 -16.05
N PHE A 146 16.52 -13.57 -15.87
CA PHE A 146 16.14 -12.20 -15.53
C PHE A 146 16.25 -11.88 -14.03
N LEU A 147 16.42 -12.90 -13.19
CA LEU A 147 16.51 -12.76 -11.74
C LEU A 147 17.98 -12.63 -11.31
N ASP A 148 18.60 -11.52 -11.70
CA ASP A 148 20.01 -11.23 -11.42
C ASP A 148 20.16 -10.64 -10.02
N SER A 149 20.53 -11.50 -9.06
CA SER A 149 20.69 -11.14 -7.65
C SER A 149 21.80 -10.09 -7.44
N ASP A 150 22.90 -10.16 -8.19
CA ASP A 150 24.02 -9.24 -7.99
C ASP A 150 23.71 -7.85 -8.57
N ALA A 151 23.06 -7.79 -9.73
CA ALA A 151 22.57 -6.53 -10.28
C ALA A 151 21.51 -5.89 -9.35
N CYS A 152 20.61 -6.70 -8.78
CA CYS A 152 19.61 -6.19 -7.82
C CYS A 152 20.27 -5.62 -6.55
N LYS A 153 21.22 -6.34 -5.93
CA LYS A 153 22.00 -5.86 -4.77
C LYS A 153 22.73 -4.56 -5.10
N GLY A 154 23.49 -4.53 -6.21
CA GLY A 154 24.23 -3.34 -6.61
C GLY A 154 23.33 -2.13 -6.85
N CYS A 155 22.14 -2.32 -7.42
CA CYS A 155 21.16 -1.27 -7.61
C CYS A 155 20.63 -0.73 -6.27
N ILE A 156 20.31 -1.61 -5.32
CA ILE A 156 19.85 -1.23 -3.96
C ILE A 156 20.94 -0.43 -3.25
N GLU A 157 22.19 -0.95 -3.21
CA GLU A 157 23.30 -0.31 -2.48
C GLU A 157 23.60 1.11 -2.98
N ASN A 158 23.48 1.33 -4.29
CA ASN A 158 23.78 2.63 -4.89
C ASN A 158 22.58 3.61 -4.82
N ASN A 159 21.40 3.19 -4.35
CA ASN A 159 20.18 4.00 -4.37
C ASN A 159 19.33 3.84 -3.10
N ARG A 160 19.94 3.65 -1.94
CA ARG A 160 19.25 3.45 -0.65
C ARG A 160 18.37 4.63 -0.22
N ASP A 161 18.58 5.80 -0.77
CA ASP A 161 17.73 6.97 -0.57
C ASP A 161 16.32 6.76 -1.12
N VAL A 162 16.19 6.01 -2.22
CA VAL A 162 14.91 5.73 -2.91
C VAL A 162 14.47 4.29 -2.72
N ILE A 163 15.38 3.32 -2.85
CA ILE A 163 15.04 1.90 -2.75
C ILE A 163 15.00 1.47 -1.28
N LYS A 164 13.82 1.04 -0.83
CA LYS A 164 13.55 0.67 0.56
C LYS A 164 13.34 -0.83 0.77
N GLY A 165 13.31 -1.64 -0.30
CA GLY A 165 13.11 -3.08 -0.21
C GLY A 165 13.17 -3.77 -1.55
N VAL A 166 12.86 -5.07 -1.52
CA VAL A 166 12.78 -5.93 -2.70
C VAL A 166 11.31 -6.31 -2.94
N LYS A 167 10.90 -6.47 -4.19
CA LYS A 167 9.60 -6.98 -4.61
C LYS A 167 9.76 -8.27 -5.40
N ILE A 168 8.83 -9.20 -5.16
CA ILE A 168 8.62 -10.39 -6.00
C ILE A 168 7.14 -10.66 -6.17
N ARG A 169 6.76 -11.26 -7.31
CA ARG A 169 5.44 -11.82 -7.54
C ARG A 169 5.56 -13.35 -7.62
N LEU A 170 4.86 -14.02 -6.68
CA LEU A 170 4.65 -15.47 -6.69
C LEU A 170 3.24 -15.73 -7.25
N GLN A 171 3.22 -16.01 -8.53
CA GLN A 171 2.00 -16.34 -9.28
C GLN A 171 2.36 -17.22 -10.46
N LYS A 172 1.66 -18.35 -10.61
CA LYS A 172 1.94 -19.34 -11.67
C LYS A 172 2.00 -18.72 -13.07
N SER A 173 1.14 -17.74 -13.36
CA SER A 173 1.06 -17.10 -14.67
C SER A 173 2.29 -16.26 -15.07
N VAL A 174 3.11 -15.85 -14.10
CA VAL A 174 4.32 -15.01 -14.34
C VAL A 174 5.63 -15.70 -13.92
N CYS A 175 5.55 -16.97 -13.55
CA CYS A 175 6.66 -17.79 -13.08
C CYS A 175 6.70 -19.15 -13.81
N ALA A 176 6.66 -19.15 -15.13
CA ALA A 176 6.72 -20.36 -15.96
C ALA A 176 5.74 -21.47 -15.49
N LYS A 177 4.48 -21.11 -15.26
CA LYS A 177 3.42 -22.00 -14.71
C LYS A 177 3.78 -22.59 -13.33
N GLY A 178 4.55 -21.86 -12.53
CA GLY A 178 5.02 -22.26 -11.21
C GLY A 178 6.42 -22.88 -11.19
N ALA A 179 7.01 -23.18 -12.32
CA ALA A 179 8.30 -23.91 -12.37
C ALA A 179 9.49 -23.08 -11.81
N THR A 180 9.41 -21.74 -11.85
CA THR A 180 10.49 -20.86 -11.39
C THR A 180 10.20 -20.23 -10.00
N GLU A 181 9.00 -20.39 -9.45
CA GLU A 181 8.58 -19.67 -8.23
C GLU A 181 9.48 -19.93 -7.02
N ASP A 182 9.81 -21.19 -6.74
CA ASP A 182 10.61 -21.57 -5.58
C ASP A 182 12.01 -20.92 -5.63
N GLU A 183 12.69 -21.01 -6.76
CA GLU A 183 14.03 -20.41 -6.93
C GLU A 183 13.95 -18.88 -6.97
N ALA A 184 12.93 -18.30 -7.62
CA ALA A 184 12.71 -16.86 -7.63
C ALA A 184 12.52 -16.31 -6.22
N TYR A 185 11.72 -16.99 -5.41
CA TYR A 185 11.49 -16.62 -4.01
C TYR A 185 12.76 -16.71 -3.17
N ARG A 186 13.54 -17.80 -3.32
CA ARG A 186 14.83 -17.95 -2.62
C ARG A 186 15.80 -16.83 -2.96
N ARG A 187 15.91 -16.45 -4.25
CA ARG A 187 16.76 -15.33 -4.67
C ARG A 187 16.30 -14.00 -4.06
N ALA A 188 15.01 -13.73 -4.05
CA ALA A 188 14.46 -12.52 -3.46
C ALA A 188 14.71 -12.44 -1.94
N LEU A 189 14.52 -13.54 -1.20
CA LEU A 189 14.85 -13.65 0.22
C LEU A 189 16.35 -13.39 0.45
N ALA A 190 17.22 -14.03 -0.33
CA ALA A 190 18.68 -13.87 -0.19
C ALA A 190 19.15 -12.44 -0.47
N VAL A 191 18.60 -11.79 -1.51
CA VAL A 191 18.93 -10.38 -1.81
C VAL A 191 18.46 -9.44 -0.72
N SER A 192 17.22 -9.59 -0.26
CA SER A 192 16.66 -8.73 0.79
C SER A 192 17.40 -8.88 2.11
N GLU A 193 17.83 -10.11 2.46
CA GLU A 193 18.65 -10.39 3.62
C GLU A 193 20.05 -9.77 3.49
N ALA A 194 20.72 -10.00 2.36
CA ALA A 194 22.07 -9.48 2.10
C ALA A 194 22.12 -7.93 2.14
N CYS A 195 21.05 -7.26 1.68
CA CYS A 195 20.94 -5.81 1.69
C CYS A 195 20.35 -5.25 3.00
N ALA A 196 19.91 -6.12 3.93
CA ALA A 196 19.22 -5.73 5.16
C ALA A 196 18.01 -4.80 4.89
N VAL A 197 17.19 -5.16 3.90
CA VAL A 197 15.95 -4.46 3.54
C VAL A 197 14.76 -5.44 3.57
N PRO A 198 13.52 -4.97 3.73
CA PRO A 198 12.35 -5.83 3.66
C PRO A 198 12.12 -6.43 2.28
N LEU A 199 11.46 -7.59 2.25
CA LEU A 199 10.94 -8.21 1.05
C LEU A 199 9.40 -8.06 1.05
N MET A 200 8.83 -7.58 -0.06
CA MET A 200 7.39 -7.65 -0.30
C MET A 200 7.07 -8.77 -1.29
N VAL A 201 6.18 -9.66 -0.89
CA VAL A 201 5.74 -10.79 -1.71
C VAL A 201 4.28 -10.64 -2.11
N HIS A 202 4.02 -10.52 -3.41
CA HIS A 202 2.71 -10.79 -4.00
C HIS A 202 2.53 -12.32 -4.06
N HIS A 203 1.47 -12.85 -3.45
CA HIS A 203 1.25 -14.29 -3.36
C HIS A 203 -0.22 -14.60 -3.71
N ILE A 204 -0.48 -14.95 -4.96
CA ILE A 204 -1.81 -15.23 -5.51
C ILE A 204 -1.69 -16.35 -6.54
N GLU A 205 -2.55 -17.38 -6.45
CA GLU A 205 -2.55 -18.53 -7.36
C GLU A 205 -1.14 -19.11 -7.57
N SER A 206 -0.41 -19.22 -6.49
CA SER A 206 0.99 -19.65 -6.44
C SER A 206 1.11 -21.18 -6.34
N SER A 207 2.26 -21.72 -6.71
CA SER A 207 2.65 -23.10 -6.37
C SER A 207 3.29 -23.20 -4.98
N VAL A 208 3.69 -22.07 -4.40
CA VAL A 208 4.21 -21.97 -3.04
C VAL A 208 3.02 -21.98 -2.06
N PRO A 209 2.96 -22.89 -1.07
CA PRO A 209 1.79 -23.01 -0.22
C PRO A 209 1.71 -21.91 0.85
N THR A 210 0.49 -21.41 1.15
CA THR A 210 0.20 -20.52 2.28
C THR A 210 0.30 -21.28 3.60
N GLN A 211 -0.32 -22.46 3.67
CA GLN A 211 -0.21 -23.39 4.78
C GLN A 211 0.64 -24.58 4.35
N ARG A 212 1.75 -24.81 5.04
CA ARG A 212 2.59 -25.97 4.76
C ARG A 212 1.90 -27.24 5.28
N PRO A 213 2.03 -28.36 4.56
CA PRO A 213 1.64 -29.66 5.09
C PRO A 213 2.39 -30.00 6.38
N ASP A 214 1.74 -30.78 7.26
CA ASP A 214 2.30 -31.11 8.58
C ASP A 214 3.62 -31.88 8.50
N GLY A 215 4.51 -31.54 9.39
CA GLY A 215 5.59 -32.32 9.99
C GLY A 215 6.92 -32.38 9.23
N ALA A 216 7.01 -32.83 8.00
CA ALA A 216 8.28 -33.11 7.30
C ALA A 216 8.45 -32.37 5.98
N ASP A 217 7.57 -31.41 5.68
CA ASP A 217 7.63 -30.69 4.43
C ASP A 217 8.76 -29.65 4.45
N THR A 218 9.81 -29.88 3.66
CA THR A 218 10.95 -28.98 3.50
C THR A 218 10.72 -27.93 2.42
N ARG A 219 9.54 -27.91 1.78
CA ARG A 219 9.23 -26.90 0.75
C ARG A 219 9.20 -25.50 1.35
N ILE A 220 9.62 -24.55 0.53
CA ILE A 220 9.46 -23.14 0.89
C ILE A 220 7.98 -22.80 0.93
N GLY A 221 7.55 -22.00 1.90
CA GLY A 221 6.17 -21.54 2.06
C GLY A 221 6.11 -20.03 2.21
N CYS A 222 5.00 -19.44 1.85
CA CYS A 222 4.73 -18.02 2.02
C CYS A 222 3.37 -17.86 2.74
N PRO A 223 3.32 -17.23 3.94
CA PRO A 223 4.32 -16.34 4.55
C PRO A 223 5.31 -17.00 5.53
N SER A 224 5.35 -18.34 5.60
CA SER A 224 6.13 -19.05 6.65
C SER A 224 7.64 -18.75 6.60
N HIS A 225 8.21 -18.43 5.44
CA HIS A 225 9.63 -18.08 5.28
C HIS A 225 9.91 -16.56 5.27
N LEU A 226 8.88 -15.72 5.43
CA LEU A 226 9.07 -14.28 5.61
C LEU A 226 9.62 -13.96 7.00
N ARG A 227 10.46 -12.92 7.07
CA ARG A 227 11.12 -12.44 8.29
C ARG A 227 10.32 -11.31 8.92
N ALA A 228 10.66 -10.94 10.16
CA ALA A 228 10.15 -9.72 10.76
C ALA A 228 10.44 -8.50 9.88
N GLY A 229 9.42 -7.68 9.62
CA GLY A 229 9.50 -6.51 8.74
C GLY A 229 9.26 -6.78 7.25
N ASP A 230 9.25 -8.04 6.80
CA ASP A 230 8.82 -8.38 5.44
C ASP A 230 7.30 -8.20 5.27
N PHE A 231 6.86 -7.97 4.03
CA PHE A 231 5.45 -7.74 3.71
C PHE A 231 4.84 -8.92 2.96
N TYR A 232 3.71 -9.41 3.46
CA TYR A 232 2.80 -10.28 2.73
C TYR A 232 1.68 -9.41 2.17
N THR A 233 1.77 -9.04 0.88
CA THR A 233 0.76 -8.20 0.24
C THR A 233 -0.34 -9.01 -0.45
N HIS A 234 -1.46 -8.34 -0.74
CA HIS A 234 -2.68 -8.95 -1.27
C HIS A 234 -3.33 -9.92 -0.27
N ALA A 235 -3.21 -9.64 1.01
CA ALA A 235 -3.64 -10.56 2.07
C ALA A 235 -5.14 -10.93 2.02
N TYR A 236 -5.96 -10.15 1.32
CA TYR A 236 -7.43 -10.29 1.31
C TYR A 236 -8.00 -10.82 -0.01
N HIS A 237 -7.18 -11.43 -0.88
CA HIS A 237 -7.70 -12.08 -2.10
C HIS A 237 -8.51 -13.34 -1.79
N GLY A 238 -9.41 -13.73 -2.69
CA GLY A 238 -10.30 -14.89 -2.53
C GLY A 238 -9.91 -16.11 -3.35
N TYR A 239 -8.72 -16.13 -3.98
CA TYR A 239 -8.23 -17.26 -4.80
C TYR A 239 -7.59 -18.34 -3.94
N ASP A 240 -7.09 -19.41 -4.58
CA ASP A 240 -6.22 -20.41 -3.96
C ASP A 240 -5.03 -19.69 -3.27
N GLU A 241 -4.54 -20.25 -2.18
CA GLU A 241 -3.50 -19.68 -1.31
C GLU A 241 -3.93 -18.39 -0.57
N THR A 242 -5.23 -18.08 -0.51
CA THR A 242 -5.76 -17.03 0.40
C THR A 242 -5.36 -17.30 1.86
N ILE A 243 -5.37 -16.26 2.69
CA ILE A 243 -5.09 -16.39 4.13
C ILE A 243 -6.18 -17.16 4.90
N ILE A 244 -7.32 -17.41 4.28
CA ILE A 244 -8.45 -18.14 4.90
C ILE A 244 -8.48 -19.58 4.38
N ASN A 245 -8.48 -20.53 5.30
CA ASN A 245 -8.73 -21.92 4.98
C ASN A 245 -10.19 -22.11 4.53
N SER A 246 -10.39 -22.42 3.27
CA SER A 246 -11.72 -22.58 2.65
C SER A 246 -12.56 -23.69 3.28
N THR A 247 -11.92 -24.69 3.93
CA THR A 247 -12.61 -25.82 4.54
C THR A 247 -13.25 -25.47 5.89
N ASN A 248 -12.57 -24.65 6.71
CA ASN A 248 -13.00 -24.36 8.09
C ASN A 248 -13.26 -22.87 8.36
N GLY A 249 -13.03 -21.98 7.39
CA GLY A 249 -13.21 -20.54 7.51
C GLY A 249 -12.25 -19.84 8.49
N LYS A 250 -11.17 -20.48 8.90
CA LYS A 250 -10.18 -19.88 9.82
C LYS A 250 -9.00 -19.31 9.07
N VAL A 251 -8.38 -18.28 9.64
CA VAL A 251 -7.05 -17.83 9.20
C VAL A 251 -6.04 -18.97 9.41
N HIS A 252 -5.21 -19.25 8.42
CA HIS A 252 -4.21 -20.34 8.47
C HIS A 252 -3.22 -20.15 9.61
N ASP A 253 -2.80 -21.28 10.24
CA ASP A 253 -1.86 -21.24 11.37
C ASP A 253 -0.48 -20.69 10.97
N ASP A 254 0.01 -20.96 9.75
CA ASP A 254 1.25 -20.39 9.24
C ASP A 254 1.15 -18.86 9.06
N VAL A 255 -0.03 -18.33 8.71
CA VAL A 255 -0.32 -16.89 8.63
C VAL A 255 -0.28 -16.27 10.04
N ILE A 256 -0.96 -16.87 11.01
CA ILE A 256 -0.93 -16.41 12.41
C ILE A 256 0.50 -16.45 12.97
N SER A 257 1.23 -17.51 12.69
CA SER A 257 2.62 -17.69 13.15
C SER A 257 3.56 -16.65 12.51
N ALA A 258 3.40 -16.38 11.22
CA ALA A 258 4.16 -15.35 10.52
C ALA A 258 3.91 -13.95 11.12
N ARG A 259 2.65 -13.60 11.39
CA ARG A 259 2.32 -12.34 12.06
C ARG A 259 2.97 -12.19 13.42
N LYS A 260 2.94 -13.27 14.23
CA LYS A 260 3.61 -13.30 15.54
C LYS A 260 5.14 -13.10 15.44
N ARG A 261 5.76 -13.51 14.34
CA ARG A 261 7.18 -13.25 14.06
C ARG A 261 7.46 -11.83 13.62
N GLY A 262 6.44 -11.02 13.28
CA GLY A 262 6.57 -9.64 12.82
C GLY A 262 6.50 -9.46 11.32
N VAL A 263 5.99 -10.44 10.57
CA VAL A 263 5.60 -10.25 9.16
C VAL A 263 4.41 -9.30 9.11
N LEU A 264 4.47 -8.31 8.22
CA LEU A 264 3.43 -7.30 8.03
C LEU A 264 2.46 -7.73 6.92
N PHE A 265 1.18 -7.79 7.26
CA PHE A 265 0.11 -8.13 6.32
C PHE A 265 -0.44 -6.86 5.70
N ASP A 266 -0.27 -6.74 4.39
CA ASP A 266 -0.62 -5.58 3.59
C ASP A 266 -1.85 -5.88 2.72
N VAL A 267 -2.73 -4.88 2.59
CA VAL A 267 -3.95 -5.03 1.79
C VAL A 267 -3.64 -5.20 0.32
N GLY A 268 -2.87 -4.28 -0.27
CA GLY A 268 -2.58 -4.30 -1.70
C GLY A 268 -3.84 -4.55 -2.51
N HIS A 269 -4.87 -3.70 -2.39
CA HIS A 269 -6.23 -3.98 -2.88
C HIS A 269 -6.27 -4.44 -4.34
N GLY A 270 -5.56 -3.73 -5.23
CA GLY A 270 -5.42 -4.07 -6.64
C GLY A 270 -6.74 -4.27 -7.40
N MET A 271 -6.60 -4.69 -8.66
CA MET A 271 -7.75 -5.04 -9.51
C MET A 271 -8.35 -6.41 -9.14
N GLY A 272 -7.51 -7.34 -8.61
CA GLY A 272 -7.89 -8.73 -8.35
C GLY A 272 -7.69 -9.21 -6.91
N SER A 273 -7.29 -8.34 -5.97
CA SER A 273 -6.65 -8.82 -4.72
C SER A 273 -7.42 -8.48 -3.44
N PHE A 274 -8.66 -8.04 -3.55
CA PHE A 274 -9.52 -7.78 -2.40
C PHE A 274 -10.88 -8.46 -2.57
N ASN A 275 -11.27 -9.24 -1.58
CA ASN A 275 -12.56 -9.93 -1.52
C ASN A 275 -13.26 -9.58 -0.21
N TRP A 276 -14.50 -9.07 -0.29
CA TRP A 276 -15.28 -8.68 0.89
C TRP A 276 -15.45 -9.82 1.88
N LYS A 277 -15.72 -11.03 1.40
CA LYS A 277 -15.94 -12.19 2.28
C LYS A 277 -14.69 -12.55 3.08
N VAL A 278 -13.51 -12.54 2.41
CA VAL A 278 -12.22 -12.78 3.09
C VAL A 278 -11.98 -11.72 4.16
N ALA A 279 -12.21 -10.45 3.84
CA ALA A 279 -12.03 -9.35 4.78
C ALA A 279 -13.01 -9.42 5.96
N GLU A 280 -14.28 -9.77 5.73
CA GLU A 280 -15.30 -9.98 6.77
C GLU A 280 -14.96 -11.16 7.69
N ILE A 281 -14.51 -12.28 7.12
CA ILE A 281 -14.08 -13.46 7.90
C ILE A 281 -12.86 -13.12 8.75
N SER A 282 -11.88 -12.40 8.18
CA SER A 282 -10.67 -11.96 8.89
C SER A 282 -11.01 -11.00 10.03
N ALA A 283 -11.87 -10.01 9.77
CA ALA A 283 -12.32 -9.02 10.76
C ALA A 283 -13.01 -9.70 11.96
N LYS A 284 -13.90 -10.68 11.71
CA LYS A 284 -14.57 -11.46 12.77
C LYS A 284 -13.59 -12.23 13.66
N GLN A 285 -12.41 -12.57 13.15
CA GLN A 285 -11.34 -13.24 13.88
C GLN A 285 -10.31 -12.26 14.48
N GLY A 286 -10.54 -10.94 14.34
CA GLY A 286 -9.61 -9.91 14.83
C GLY A 286 -8.33 -9.81 13.99
N PHE A 287 -8.31 -10.40 12.80
CA PHE A 287 -7.17 -10.34 11.89
C PHE A 287 -7.32 -9.13 10.95
N TRP A 288 -6.89 -7.95 11.44
CA TRP A 288 -6.84 -6.72 10.67
C TRP A 288 -5.51 -6.60 9.90
N PRO A 289 -5.44 -5.83 8.80
CA PRO A 289 -4.17 -5.57 8.13
C PRO A 289 -3.26 -4.71 9.01
N ASP A 290 -1.95 -4.92 8.90
CA ASP A 290 -0.95 -4.05 9.49
C ASP A 290 -0.78 -2.77 8.64
N ILE A 291 -0.91 -2.92 7.32
CA ILE A 291 -0.82 -1.82 6.35
C ILE A 291 -2.03 -1.86 5.43
N ILE A 292 -2.65 -0.70 5.22
CA ILE A 292 -3.66 -0.49 4.19
C ILE A 292 -2.98 0.21 3.02
N SER A 293 -2.94 -0.46 1.87
CA SER A 293 -2.39 0.05 0.63
C SER A 293 -3.32 -0.22 -0.56
N SER A 294 -3.14 0.50 -1.63
CA SER A 294 -4.11 0.49 -2.72
C SER A 294 -3.76 -0.48 -3.86
N ASP A 295 -2.48 -0.71 -4.12
CA ASP A 295 -2.01 -1.30 -5.39
C ASP A 295 -2.59 -0.55 -6.59
N LEU A 296 -2.51 0.80 -6.52
CA LEU A 296 -3.11 1.67 -7.52
C LEU A 296 -2.33 1.61 -8.83
N HIS A 297 -3.07 1.37 -9.91
CA HIS A 297 -2.53 1.31 -11.26
C HIS A 297 -3.60 1.68 -12.31
N THR A 298 -3.23 1.82 -13.57
CA THR A 298 -4.11 2.29 -14.66
C THR A 298 -5.44 1.54 -14.77
N GLN A 299 -5.46 0.26 -14.45
CA GLN A 299 -6.66 -0.59 -14.62
C GLN A 299 -7.66 -0.46 -13.46
N ASN A 300 -7.26 0.11 -12.30
CA ASN A 300 -8.12 0.17 -11.11
C ASN A 300 -8.37 1.58 -10.55
N ILE A 301 -7.81 2.61 -11.17
CA ILE A 301 -8.09 4.01 -10.78
C ILE A 301 -9.53 4.45 -11.02
N HIS A 302 -10.31 3.69 -11.77
CA HIS A 302 -11.73 3.95 -12.03
C HIS A 302 -12.65 2.92 -11.35
N GLY A 303 -12.09 2.08 -10.48
CA GLY A 303 -12.71 0.99 -9.75
C GLY A 303 -11.91 -0.31 -9.96
N PRO A 304 -11.91 -1.18 -8.97
CA PRO A 304 -12.58 -1.13 -7.66
C PRO A 304 -11.79 -0.36 -6.59
N VAL A 305 -10.61 0.20 -6.90
CA VAL A 305 -9.69 0.83 -5.92
C VAL A 305 -9.99 2.31 -5.76
N TYR A 306 -10.03 3.06 -6.86
CA TYR A 306 -10.19 4.52 -6.97
C TYR A 306 -9.02 5.32 -6.39
N ASP A 307 -8.73 5.19 -5.11
CA ASP A 307 -7.65 5.83 -4.35
C ASP A 307 -7.48 5.17 -2.97
N LEU A 308 -6.44 5.55 -2.24
CA LEU A 308 -6.15 5.01 -0.90
C LEU A 308 -7.27 5.30 0.10
N LEU A 309 -7.89 6.49 0.09
CA LEU A 309 -8.95 6.84 1.03
C LEU A 309 -10.20 5.98 0.83
N THR A 310 -10.47 5.55 -0.40
CA THR A 310 -11.54 4.58 -0.70
C THR A 310 -11.22 3.22 -0.07
N VAL A 311 -9.98 2.75 -0.16
CA VAL A 311 -9.56 1.50 0.51
C VAL A 311 -9.67 1.64 2.03
N MET A 312 -9.20 2.75 2.61
CA MET A 312 -9.38 3.06 4.04
C MET A 312 -10.86 3.05 4.45
N THR A 313 -11.73 3.60 3.60
CA THR A 313 -13.18 3.61 3.80
C THR A 313 -13.76 2.19 3.87
N LYS A 314 -13.27 1.26 3.04
CA LYS A 314 -13.70 -0.14 3.09
C LYS A 314 -13.39 -0.79 4.45
N PHE A 315 -12.21 -0.52 5.01
CA PHE A 315 -11.84 -1.05 6.34
C PHE A 315 -12.60 -0.39 7.48
N LEU A 316 -12.93 0.91 7.39
CA LEU A 316 -13.86 1.55 8.33
C LEU A 316 -15.26 0.91 8.28
N HIS A 317 -15.77 0.61 7.07
CA HIS A 317 -17.04 -0.08 6.90
C HIS A 317 -17.05 -1.47 7.54
N LEU A 318 -15.93 -2.20 7.47
CA LEU A 318 -15.74 -3.50 8.14
C LEU A 318 -15.67 -3.39 9.68
N GLY A 319 -15.58 -2.17 10.24
CA GLY A 319 -15.51 -1.93 11.67
C GLY A 319 -14.10 -1.77 12.25
N MET A 320 -13.08 -1.63 11.41
CA MET A 320 -11.73 -1.29 11.89
C MET A 320 -11.75 0.12 12.51
N PRO A 321 -11.22 0.32 13.74
CA PRO A 321 -11.21 1.62 14.37
C PRO A 321 -10.47 2.66 13.54
N LEU A 322 -11.01 3.89 13.44
CA LEU A 322 -10.39 4.97 12.64
C LEU A 322 -8.93 5.22 13.01
N TYR A 323 -8.59 5.16 14.29
CA TYR A 323 -7.22 5.29 14.76
C TYR A 323 -6.28 4.23 14.15
N GLU A 324 -6.71 2.98 14.09
CA GLU A 324 -5.93 1.88 13.49
C GLU A 324 -5.86 2.01 11.96
N VAL A 325 -6.93 2.51 11.29
CA VAL A 325 -6.91 2.82 9.86
C VAL A 325 -5.88 3.91 9.54
N ILE A 326 -5.83 4.99 10.34
CA ILE A 326 -4.81 6.04 10.16
C ILE A 326 -3.41 5.51 10.47
N LYS A 327 -3.24 4.70 11.51
CA LYS A 327 -1.97 4.09 11.88
C LYS A 327 -1.41 3.21 10.75
N SER A 328 -2.27 2.41 10.10
CA SER A 328 -1.90 1.51 9.00
C SER A 328 -1.56 2.22 7.69
N THR A 329 -1.84 3.53 7.59
CA THR A 329 -1.52 4.37 6.43
C THR A 329 -0.54 5.51 6.75
N THR A 330 0.04 5.54 7.95
CA THR A 330 0.97 6.57 8.39
C THR A 330 2.21 5.95 9.05
N ILE A 331 2.20 5.78 10.37
CA ILE A 331 3.39 5.37 11.13
C ILE A 331 3.80 3.92 10.88
N THR A 332 2.85 3.00 10.61
CA THR A 332 3.20 1.60 10.36
C THR A 332 4.03 1.44 9.07
N PRO A 333 3.59 1.93 7.89
CA PRO A 333 4.43 1.89 6.70
C PRO A 333 5.71 2.72 6.84
N ALA A 334 5.69 3.87 7.53
CA ALA A 334 6.90 4.66 7.77
C ALA A 334 7.97 3.86 8.51
N ARG A 335 7.61 3.12 9.57
CA ARG A 335 8.52 2.22 10.32
C ARG A 335 9.04 1.09 9.45
N ALA A 336 8.16 0.46 8.69
CA ALA A 336 8.53 -0.64 7.82
C ALA A 336 9.53 -0.23 6.72
N LEU A 337 9.46 1.03 6.27
CA LEU A 337 10.38 1.62 5.30
C LEU A 337 11.65 2.25 5.95
N GLY A 338 11.77 2.20 7.28
CA GLY A 338 12.88 2.82 8.02
C GLY A 338 12.87 4.35 7.97
N MET A 339 11.70 4.98 7.85
CA MET A 339 11.55 6.44 7.68
C MET A 339 10.72 7.11 8.80
N ASP A 340 10.45 6.42 9.89
CA ASP A 340 9.57 6.92 10.96
C ASP A 340 10.16 8.07 11.79
N THR A 341 11.41 8.44 11.55
CA THR A 341 12.02 9.68 12.07
C THR A 341 11.79 10.89 11.16
N GLU A 342 11.37 10.66 9.90
CA GLU A 342 11.19 11.70 8.89
C GLU A 342 9.70 11.92 8.55
N ILE A 343 8.90 10.84 8.45
CA ILE A 343 7.50 10.87 8.00
C ILE A 343 6.60 9.99 8.88
N GLY A 344 5.29 10.04 8.60
CA GLY A 344 4.29 9.20 9.28
C GLY A 344 3.89 9.69 10.67
N SER A 345 4.27 10.91 11.05
CA SER A 345 3.96 11.52 12.34
C SER A 345 3.98 13.05 12.24
N LEU A 346 3.24 13.71 13.15
CA LEU A 346 3.29 15.16 13.38
C LEU A 346 4.31 15.54 14.46
N THR A 347 5.28 14.68 14.75
CA THR A 347 6.35 14.96 15.70
C THR A 347 7.20 16.15 15.20
N ALA A 348 7.53 17.07 16.10
CA ALA A 348 8.42 18.20 15.77
C ALA A 348 9.74 17.71 15.14
N GLY A 349 10.13 18.33 14.02
CA GLY A 349 11.29 17.95 13.22
C GLY A 349 11.00 16.95 12.08
N CYS A 350 9.87 16.24 12.08
CA CYS A 350 9.42 15.46 10.93
C CYS A 350 9.08 16.39 9.75
N ASP A 351 9.10 15.86 8.53
CA ASP A 351 8.63 16.58 7.36
C ASP A 351 7.16 17.00 7.55
N ALA A 352 6.83 18.21 7.13
CA ALA A 352 5.47 18.72 7.21
C ALA A 352 4.59 18.13 6.10
N ASP A 353 4.50 16.79 6.10
CA ASP A 353 3.59 16.01 5.28
C ASP A 353 2.30 15.83 6.10
N ILE A 354 1.21 16.44 5.65
CA ILE A 354 -0.05 16.51 6.40
C ILE A 354 -1.21 16.26 5.44
N THR A 355 -2.15 15.42 5.85
CA THR A 355 -3.42 15.23 5.13
C THR A 355 -4.59 15.65 6.03
N ILE A 356 -5.43 16.55 5.51
CA ILE A 356 -6.68 16.94 6.16
C ILE A 356 -7.81 16.19 5.49
N ILE A 357 -8.55 15.42 6.28
CA ILE A 357 -9.56 14.47 5.83
C ILE A 357 -10.90 14.85 6.46
N LYS A 358 -11.96 14.77 5.68
CA LYS A 358 -13.33 14.84 6.19
C LYS A 358 -13.94 13.44 6.19
N GLN A 359 -14.54 13.07 7.31
CA GLN A 359 -15.39 11.90 7.41
C GLN A 359 -16.83 12.34 7.12
N GLU A 360 -17.39 11.87 6.02
CA GLU A 360 -18.71 12.27 5.54
C GLU A 360 -19.69 11.11 5.60
N ALA A 361 -20.93 11.42 5.99
CA ALA A 361 -22.05 10.52 5.78
C ALA A 361 -22.32 10.37 4.28
N CYS A 362 -22.59 9.16 3.84
CA CYS A 362 -22.88 8.85 2.44
C CYS A 362 -23.83 7.64 2.35
N ASP A 363 -24.31 7.36 1.17
CA ASP A 363 -25.01 6.12 0.83
C ASP A 363 -24.54 5.67 -0.55
N ILE A 364 -23.41 4.97 -0.55
CA ILE A 364 -22.75 4.54 -1.78
C ILE A 364 -22.48 3.05 -1.74
N GLN A 365 -22.39 2.44 -2.92
CA GLN A 365 -21.93 1.06 -3.06
C GLN A 365 -20.46 1.05 -3.44
N LEU A 366 -19.69 0.20 -2.77
CA LEU A 366 -18.30 -0.06 -3.10
C LEU A 366 -18.15 -1.55 -3.44
N GLU A 367 -17.56 -1.79 -4.58
CA GLU A 367 -17.26 -3.13 -5.10
C GLU A 367 -15.93 -3.67 -4.55
N ASP A 368 -15.82 -4.97 -4.51
CA ASP A 368 -14.53 -5.67 -4.37
C ASP A 368 -13.95 -6.06 -5.74
N SER A 369 -12.91 -6.86 -5.72
CA SER A 369 -12.23 -7.33 -6.94
C SER A 369 -12.99 -8.42 -7.71
N VAL A 370 -14.19 -8.82 -7.24
CA VAL A 370 -15.00 -9.89 -7.83
C VAL A 370 -16.47 -9.49 -7.95
N THR A 371 -16.75 -8.19 -8.06
CA THR A 371 -18.08 -7.61 -8.28
C THR A 371 -19.05 -7.61 -7.09
N GLN A 372 -18.64 -8.10 -5.92
CA GLN A 372 -19.51 -8.05 -4.75
C GLN A 372 -19.56 -6.61 -4.21
N LEU A 373 -20.76 -6.16 -3.87
CA LEU A 373 -21.02 -4.79 -3.45
C LEU A 373 -21.36 -4.73 -1.95
N ARG A 374 -20.91 -3.67 -1.28
CA ARG A 374 -21.35 -3.33 0.08
C ARG A 374 -21.85 -1.88 0.14
N ASN A 375 -22.96 -1.67 0.84
CA ASN A 375 -23.51 -0.35 1.07
C ASN A 375 -22.75 0.36 2.19
N VAL A 376 -22.00 1.40 1.83
CA VAL A 376 -21.15 2.15 2.73
C VAL A 376 -21.87 3.43 3.16
N LYS A 377 -21.91 3.70 4.47
CA LYS A 377 -22.63 4.82 5.06
C LYS A 377 -21.76 5.99 5.52
N GLN A 378 -20.46 5.79 5.53
CA GLN A 378 -19.48 6.83 5.86
C GLN A 378 -18.26 6.67 4.93
N ARG A 379 -17.69 7.78 4.48
CA ARG A 379 -16.46 7.77 3.67
C ARG A 379 -15.45 8.79 4.15
N LEU A 380 -14.20 8.56 3.81
CA LEU A 380 -13.10 9.50 4.00
C LEU A 380 -12.87 10.28 2.69
N VAL A 381 -12.77 11.61 2.79
CA VAL A 381 -12.57 12.49 1.65
C VAL A 381 -11.40 13.42 1.95
N PRO A 382 -10.41 13.57 1.06
CA PRO A 382 -9.31 14.52 1.26
C PRO A 382 -9.83 15.95 1.07
N VAL A 383 -9.47 16.85 1.98
CA VAL A 383 -9.83 18.29 1.94
C VAL A 383 -8.60 19.11 1.57
N HIS A 384 -7.49 18.88 2.26
CA HIS A 384 -6.21 19.50 1.95
C HIS A 384 -5.09 18.49 2.06
N VAL A 385 -4.04 18.69 1.27
CA VAL A 385 -2.81 17.93 1.37
C VAL A 385 -1.62 18.87 1.34
N PHE A 386 -0.68 18.65 2.24
CA PHE A 386 0.59 19.38 2.33
C PHE A 386 1.73 18.38 2.23
N ARG A 387 2.67 18.65 1.33
CA ARG A 387 3.90 17.90 1.18
C ARG A 387 5.07 18.85 1.51
N ALA A 388 5.85 18.52 2.54
CA ALA A 388 6.91 19.37 3.06
C ALA A 388 6.43 20.82 3.35
N GLY A 389 5.22 20.98 3.90
CA GLY A 389 4.61 22.27 4.21
C GLY A 389 3.98 23.02 3.02
N VAL A 390 4.17 22.53 1.80
CA VAL A 390 3.56 23.10 0.59
C VAL A 390 2.20 22.47 0.33
N GLN A 391 1.17 23.29 0.21
CA GLN A 391 -0.18 22.84 -0.14
C GLN A 391 -0.29 22.48 -1.62
N HIS A 392 -0.93 21.35 -1.90
CA HIS A 392 -1.25 20.89 -3.25
C HIS A 392 -2.76 20.80 -3.47
N SER A 393 -3.17 20.92 -4.74
CA SER A 393 -4.58 20.85 -5.10
C SER A 393 -5.13 19.45 -4.92
N ILE A 394 -6.33 19.35 -4.38
CA ILE A 394 -7.12 18.10 -4.34
C ILE A 394 -7.95 18.02 -5.63
N LEU A 395 -7.95 16.86 -6.25
CA LEU A 395 -8.80 16.53 -7.38
C LEU A 395 -9.93 15.60 -6.89
N PRO A 396 -11.19 16.06 -6.86
CA PRO A 396 -12.30 15.23 -6.42
C PRO A 396 -12.46 14.01 -7.34
N LYS A 397 -12.88 12.88 -6.77
CA LYS A 397 -13.18 11.66 -7.49
C LYS A 397 -14.64 11.29 -7.29
N VAL A 398 -15.28 10.88 -8.37
CA VAL A 398 -16.63 10.33 -8.34
C VAL A 398 -16.48 8.82 -8.19
N LEU A 399 -17.15 8.26 -7.21
CA LEU A 399 -17.15 6.82 -6.92
C LEU A 399 -18.49 6.24 -7.35
N TRP A 400 -18.48 5.42 -8.37
CA TRP A 400 -19.58 4.51 -8.72
C TRP A 400 -19.03 3.31 -9.48
N PRO A 401 -19.65 2.14 -9.37
CA PRO A 401 -19.29 0.99 -10.18
C PRO A 401 -19.46 1.34 -11.67
N ASN A 402 -18.44 1.05 -12.46
CA ASN A 402 -18.50 1.17 -13.91
C ASN A 402 -18.89 -0.21 -14.49
N GLU A 403 -19.88 -0.24 -15.40
CA GLU A 403 -20.35 -1.49 -15.99
C GLU A 403 -19.25 -2.31 -16.67
N ASP A 404 -18.33 -1.64 -17.38
CA ASP A 404 -17.19 -2.31 -18.02
C ASP A 404 -16.26 -2.95 -16.98
N ILE A 405 -16.04 -2.28 -15.85
CA ILE A 405 -15.24 -2.81 -14.72
C ILE A 405 -15.96 -3.99 -14.09
N LEU A 406 -17.26 -3.88 -13.83
CA LEU A 406 -18.04 -4.98 -13.26
C LEU A 406 -18.03 -6.23 -14.15
N GLN A 407 -18.09 -6.07 -15.48
CA GLN A 407 -17.96 -7.20 -16.42
C GLN A 407 -16.57 -7.83 -16.35
N HIS A 408 -15.50 -7.02 -16.28
CA HIS A 408 -14.15 -7.54 -16.13
C HIS A 408 -13.95 -8.26 -14.79
N LEU A 409 -14.47 -7.70 -13.71
CA LEU A 409 -14.37 -8.30 -12.37
C LEU A 409 -15.21 -9.59 -12.25
N ALA A 410 -16.32 -9.71 -12.95
CA ALA A 410 -17.16 -10.93 -12.95
C ALA A 410 -16.37 -12.17 -13.38
N PHE A 411 -15.46 -12.03 -14.34
CA PHE A 411 -14.57 -13.12 -14.77
C PHE A 411 -13.68 -13.64 -13.63
N GLN A 412 -13.32 -12.79 -12.68
CA GLN A 412 -12.47 -13.18 -11.55
C GLN A 412 -13.23 -13.95 -10.47
N LEU A 413 -14.57 -13.75 -10.36
CA LEU A 413 -15.39 -14.42 -9.36
C LEU A 413 -15.36 -15.94 -9.52
N GLU A 414 -15.32 -16.44 -10.76
CA GLU A 414 -15.27 -17.89 -11.04
C GLU A 414 -14.02 -18.55 -10.46
N ARG A 415 -12.92 -17.80 -10.33
CA ARG A 415 -11.61 -18.26 -9.85
C ARG A 415 -11.47 -18.20 -8.31
N CYS A 416 -12.38 -17.54 -7.63
CA CYS A 416 -12.33 -17.43 -6.17
C CYS A 416 -12.82 -18.70 -5.50
N VAL A 417 -12.11 -19.12 -4.44
CA VAL A 417 -12.51 -20.23 -3.56
C VAL A 417 -13.37 -19.75 -2.38
N ILE A 418 -13.28 -18.48 -2.03
CA ILE A 418 -14.11 -17.83 -1.02
C ILE A 418 -15.13 -16.93 -1.74
N LYS A 419 -16.41 -17.28 -1.64
CA LYS A 419 -17.51 -16.54 -2.29
C LYS A 419 -18.58 -16.17 -1.26
N ASP A 420 -19.39 -15.15 -1.57
CA ASP A 420 -20.62 -14.94 -0.84
C ASP A 420 -21.58 -16.13 -1.14
N ASP A 421 -22.35 -16.54 -0.15
CA ASP A 421 -23.42 -17.48 -0.37
C ASP A 421 -24.47 -16.81 -1.28
N VAL A 422 -24.78 -17.43 -2.41
CA VAL A 422 -25.75 -16.95 -3.41
C VAL A 422 -27.15 -17.05 -2.86
#